data_c832e1c738f56347fb06de874190b626
#
_entry.id   c832e1c738f56347fb06de874190b626
#
_cell.length_a   1.000
_cell.length_b   1.000
_cell.length_c   1.000
_cell.angle_alpha   90.00
_cell.angle_beta   90.00
_cell.angle_gamma   90.00
#
_symmetry.space_group_name_H-M   'P 1'
#
loop_
_entity.id
_entity.type
_entity.pdbx_description
1 polymer ?
#
loop_
_entity_poly.entity_id
_entity_poly.type
_entity_poly.pdbx_seq_one_letter_code
_entity_poly.pdbx_strand_id
1 'polypeptide(L)'
;MKLHTAITLAALALTASVASAQQGVSKDEIILGSIQDLSGPLAGYGKQTRNGMMLAVDELNEQGGINGRKIKLLVEDSGYDPKKAVLAAQKLVNQDKIFMMVGHIGTAHNMAAMPVQFEKNVINFMPLSAAREMYEPFHKLKYSFAGAYYDQIRYATPKLVKEKGLKKVCTLYQDDDFGLEVLKGGEAGLKTLNMTYAEKTSYKRGATDFSSQIQKLQAANCDMVVLGTIIRETIGAIGTARKMGYNPVFLGSSAAYTDLIHKLGGKAMDGFYAAMTSQNPYTDDASQPIRFWSNKYKTKFNEDPAVFSVYGYQIITNFANAANKAGKNLTTESFIKVMDTLSIAPDIFGSPAQSFSPTRHLGSDAARLSQIQDGKWKPVSEYFGDDVKAPAGKAAKK
;
A
#
# COMPACT_ATOMS: atom_id res chain seq x y z
N MET A 1 34.55 76.44 -27.27
CA MET A 1 33.43 75.92 -26.50
C MET A 1 32.81 74.75 -27.29
N LYS A 2 33.08 73.52 -26.96
CA LYS A 2 32.43 72.32 -27.55
C LYS A 2 31.84 71.50 -26.42
N LEU A 3 30.54 71.47 -26.37
CA LEU A 3 29.73 70.70 -25.44
C LEU A 3 29.75 69.25 -25.85
N HIS A 4 30.21 68.37 -24.98
CA HIS A 4 30.16 66.90 -25.20
C HIS A 4 28.97 66.39 -24.35
N THR A 5 27.90 65.94 -25.07
CA THR A 5 26.75 65.28 -24.50
C THR A 5 27.08 63.81 -24.35
N ALA A 6 27.24 63.34 -23.12
CA ALA A 6 27.40 61.89 -22.81
C ALA A 6 26.01 61.27 -22.73
N ILE A 7 25.71 60.35 -23.66
CA ILE A 7 24.51 59.49 -23.63
C ILE A 7 24.86 58.24 -22.84
N THR A 8 24.33 58.15 -21.62
CA THR A 8 24.44 56.92 -20.79
C THR A 8 23.34 55.93 -21.17
N LEU A 9 23.68 54.91 -21.93
CA LEU A 9 22.78 53.75 -22.16
C LEU A 9 22.70 52.91 -20.88
N ALA A 10 21.57 52.96 -20.17
CA ALA A 10 21.23 52.01 -19.11
C ALA A 10 20.73 50.73 -19.74
N ALA A 11 21.57 49.70 -19.81
CA ALA A 11 21.17 48.36 -20.17
C ALA A 11 20.40 47.71 -18.99
N LEU A 12 19.08 47.69 -19.06
CA LEU A 12 18.27 46.85 -18.17
C LEU A 12 18.48 45.38 -18.56
N ALA A 13 19.32 44.69 -17.83
CA ALA A 13 19.40 43.25 -17.90
C ALA A 13 18.14 42.65 -17.28
N LEU A 14 17.15 42.30 -18.10
CA LEU A 14 16.07 41.43 -17.72
C LEU A 14 16.67 40.02 -17.47
N THR A 15 16.97 39.70 -16.23
CA THR A 15 17.17 38.31 -15.79
C THR A 15 15.84 37.61 -15.82
N ALA A 16 15.46 37.09 -16.98
CA ALA A 16 14.39 36.12 -17.05
C ALA A 16 14.83 34.90 -16.23
N SER A 17 14.33 34.76 -15.01
CA SER A 17 14.41 33.53 -14.26
C SER A 17 13.75 32.46 -15.11
N VAL A 18 14.56 31.64 -15.80
CA VAL A 18 14.07 30.42 -16.43
C VAL A 18 13.63 29.52 -15.30
N ALA A 19 12.36 29.62 -14.93
CA ALA A 19 11.74 28.66 -14.03
C ALA A 19 11.99 27.28 -14.67
N SER A 20 12.87 26.48 -14.07
CA SER A 20 13.13 25.12 -14.55
C SER A 20 11.79 24.41 -14.60
N ALA A 21 11.36 24.00 -15.78
CA ALA A 21 10.07 23.33 -15.96
C ALA A 21 10.06 22.06 -15.09
N GLN A 22 9.00 21.89 -14.30
CA GLN A 22 8.85 20.71 -13.44
C GLN A 22 8.84 19.44 -14.28
N GLN A 23 9.74 18.50 -13.98
CA GLN A 23 9.76 17.19 -14.65
C GLN A 23 8.37 16.54 -14.59
N GLY A 24 7.90 16.02 -15.72
CA GLY A 24 6.64 15.29 -15.84
C GLY A 24 5.38 16.14 -15.77
N VAL A 25 5.50 17.48 -15.77
CA VAL A 25 4.36 18.40 -15.80
C VAL A 25 4.51 19.35 -16.99
N SER A 26 3.59 19.29 -17.91
CA SER A 26 3.49 20.20 -19.05
C SER A 26 2.26 21.11 -18.93
N LYS A 27 1.99 21.88 -19.97
CA LYS A 27 0.76 22.67 -20.08
C LYS A 27 -0.49 21.77 -20.13
N ASP A 28 -0.39 20.61 -20.78
CA ASP A 28 -1.55 19.77 -21.13
C ASP A 28 -1.53 18.39 -20.45
N GLU A 29 -0.42 17.99 -19.83
CA GLU A 29 -0.22 16.63 -19.32
C GLU A 29 0.55 16.59 -17.98
N ILE A 30 0.19 15.60 -17.15
CA ILE A 30 0.95 15.17 -15.97
C ILE A 30 1.29 13.69 -16.17
N ILE A 31 2.59 13.35 -16.16
CA ILE A 31 3.08 11.99 -16.36
C ILE A 31 3.34 11.33 -15.01
N LEU A 32 2.62 10.27 -14.69
CA LEU A 32 2.83 9.43 -13.52
C LEU A 32 3.47 8.11 -13.92
N GLY A 33 4.34 7.58 -13.07
CA GLY A 33 4.93 6.25 -13.24
C GLY A 33 4.48 5.31 -12.14
N SER A 34 4.36 4.03 -12.47
CA SER A 34 4.12 2.96 -11.51
C SER A 34 4.94 1.73 -11.88
N ILE A 35 5.50 1.04 -10.88
CA ILE A 35 6.19 -0.24 -11.08
C ILE A 35 5.35 -1.33 -10.42
N GLN A 36 4.86 -2.25 -11.24
CA GLN A 36 4.01 -3.34 -10.78
C GLN A 36 4.68 -4.69 -11.03
N ASP A 37 4.14 -5.75 -10.46
CA ASP A 37 4.38 -7.10 -10.90
C ASP A 37 3.25 -7.51 -11.84
N LEU A 38 3.54 -7.65 -13.14
CA LEU A 38 2.55 -8.02 -14.14
C LEU A 38 2.76 -9.43 -14.69
N SER A 39 3.92 -10.02 -14.44
CA SER A 39 4.35 -11.33 -14.98
C SER A 39 4.83 -12.32 -13.92
N GLY A 40 5.09 -11.88 -12.70
CA GLY A 40 5.65 -12.67 -11.61
C GLY A 40 4.60 -13.20 -10.62
N PRO A 41 5.03 -13.56 -9.41
CA PRO A 41 4.18 -14.18 -8.40
C PRO A 41 3.05 -13.29 -7.85
N LEU A 42 3.17 -11.96 -7.98
CA LEU A 42 2.16 -10.99 -7.59
C LEU A 42 1.39 -10.41 -8.78
N ALA A 43 1.44 -11.05 -9.96
CA ALA A 43 0.78 -10.54 -11.17
C ALA A 43 -0.72 -10.26 -10.98
N GLY A 44 -1.40 -11.03 -10.11
CA GLY A 44 -2.78 -10.75 -9.73
C GLY A 44 -2.93 -9.38 -9.06
N TYR A 45 -2.07 -9.05 -8.10
CA TYR A 45 -2.07 -7.74 -7.43
C TYR A 45 -1.75 -6.60 -8.41
N GLY A 46 -0.66 -6.77 -9.16
CA GLY A 46 -0.19 -5.73 -10.08
C GLY A 46 -1.22 -5.39 -11.16
N LYS A 47 -1.89 -6.40 -11.73
CA LYS A 47 -2.94 -6.20 -12.73
C LYS A 47 -4.17 -5.52 -12.14
N GLN A 48 -4.65 -5.97 -10.96
CA GLN A 48 -5.77 -5.34 -10.26
C GLN A 48 -5.46 -3.88 -9.92
N THR A 49 -4.26 -3.59 -9.38
CA THR A 49 -3.81 -2.23 -9.07
C THR A 49 -3.76 -1.35 -10.30
N ARG A 50 -3.10 -1.82 -11.38
CA ARG A 50 -3.03 -1.10 -12.65
C ARG A 50 -4.43 -0.76 -13.15
N ASN A 51 -5.34 -1.72 -13.16
CA ASN A 51 -6.70 -1.53 -13.63
C ASN A 51 -7.47 -0.52 -12.76
N GLY A 52 -7.32 -0.58 -11.43
CA GLY A 52 -7.88 0.43 -10.53
C GLY A 52 -7.35 1.83 -10.77
N MET A 53 -6.02 1.97 -10.97
CA MET A 53 -5.41 3.24 -11.36
C MET A 53 -5.94 3.75 -12.69
N MET A 54 -6.03 2.88 -13.71
CA MET A 54 -6.54 3.25 -15.04
C MET A 54 -7.99 3.70 -14.98
N LEU A 55 -8.84 3.05 -14.17
CA LEU A 55 -10.23 3.49 -13.98
C LEU A 55 -10.29 4.92 -13.46
N ALA A 56 -9.50 5.24 -12.41
CA ALA A 56 -9.47 6.58 -11.86
C ALA A 56 -8.88 7.62 -12.83
N VAL A 57 -7.83 7.26 -13.57
CA VAL A 57 -7.21 8.13 -14.59
C VAL A 57 -8.21 8.48 -15.69
N ASP A 58 -8.95 7.49 -16.19
CA ASP A 58 -9.92 7.71 -17.26
C ASP A 58 -11.05 8.61 -16.79
N GLU A 59 -11.63 8.35 -15.60
CA GLU A 59 -12.67 9.19 -15.01
C GLU A 59 -12.22 10.66 -14.83
N LEU A 60 -11.02 10.86 -14.28
CA LEU A 60 -10.45 12.20 -14.12
C LEU A 60 -10.20 12.88 -15.46
N ASN A 61 -9.70 12.14 -16.44
CA ASN A 61 -9.44 12.67 -17.78
C ASN A 61 -10.73 13.02 -18.53
N GLU A 62 -11.79 12.23 -18.39
CA GLU A 62 -13.12 12.54 -18.94
C GLU A 62 -13.69 13.84 -18.35
N GLN A 63 -13.43 14.09 -17.05
CA GLN A 63 -13.84 15.30 -16.34
C GLN A 63 -12.96 16.54 -16.63
N GLY A 64 -11.99 16.45 -17.55
CA GLY A 64 -11.11 17.55 -17.91
C GLY A 64 -9.72 17.52 -17.30
N GLY A 65 -9.38 16.47 -16.52
CA GLY A 65 -8.10 16.30 -15.90
C GLY A 65 -7.89 17.16 -14.66
N ILE A 66 -6.62 17.36 -14.29
CA ILE A 66 -6.20 18.16 -13.12
C ILE A 66 -5.81 19.56 -13.56
N ASN A 67 -6.58 20.56 -13.19
CA ASN A 67 -6.38 21.95 -13.62
C ASN A 67 -6.19 22.10 -15.14
N GLY A 68 -6.95 21.31 -15.93
CA GLY A 68 -6.92 21.30 -17.41
C GLY A 68 -5.85 20.38 -18.02
N ARG A 69 -5.07 19.64 -17.21
CA ARG A 69 -4.05 18.68 -17.67
C ARG A 69 -4.57 17.26 -17.60
N LYS A 70 -4.37 16.49 -18.66
CA LYS A 70 -4.64 15.05 -18.64
C LYS A 70 -3.56 14.31 -17.87
N ILE A 71 -3.96 13.23 -17.20
CA ILE A 71 -3.02 12.31 -16.54
C ILE A 71 -2.61 11.26 -17.57
N LYS A 72 -1.31 11.03 -17.70
CA LYS A 72 -0.71 9.90 -18.41
C LYS A 72 -0.05 8.98 -17.39
N LEU A 73 -0.54 7.74 -17.29
CA LEU A 73 0.01 6.73 -16.41
C LEU A 73 0.88 5.75 -17.20
N LEU A 74 2.15 5.65 -16.82
CA LEU A 74 3.10 4.68 -17.35
C LEU A 74 3.29 3.57 -16.33
N VAL A 75 3.14 2.31 -16.75
CA VAL A 75 3.28 1.15 -15.85
C VAL A 75 4.36 0.23 -16.38
N GLU A 76 5.37 -0.03 -15.57
CA GLU A 76 6.47 -0.95 -15.87
C GLU A 76 6.31 -2.24 -15.06
N ASP A 77 6.79 -3.35 -15.65
CA ASP A 77 6.77 -4.68 -15.01
C ASP A 77 8.12 -4.99 -14.36
N SER A 78 8.13 -5.26 -13.06
CA SER A 78 9.32 -5.73 -12.35
C SER A 78 9.39 -7.26 -12.22
N GLY A 79 8.32 -7.99 -12.53
CA GLY A 79 8.25 -9.43 -12.30
C GLY A 79 8.55 -9.84 -10.85
N TYR A 80 8.32 -8.90 -9.89
CA TYR A 80 8.67 -9.05 -8.47
C TYR A 80 10.16 -9.32 -8.23
N ASP A 81 11.01 -8.69 -9.03
CA ASP A 81 12.49 -8.70 -8.89
C ASP A 81 12.98 -7.28 -8.54
N PRO A 82 13.66 -7.05 -7.39
CA PRO A 82 14.16 -5.73 -7.02
C PRO A 82 15.17 -5.13 -8.01
N LYS A 83 15.97 -5.95 -8.69
CA LYS A 83 16.92 -5.47 -9.71
C LYS A 83 16.17 -4.92 -10.93
N LYS A 84 15.14 -5.63 -11.39
CA LYS A 84 14.25 -5.14 -12.46
C LYS A 84 13.49 -3.89 -12.05
N ALA A 85 13.08 -3.78 -10.78
CA ALA A 85 12.45 -2.58 -10.25
C ALA A 85 13.36 -1.35 -10.33
N VAL A 86 14.68 -1.50 -10.08
CA VAL A 86 15.66 -0.42 -10.28
C VAL A 86 15.75 -0.01 -11.75
N LEU A 87 15.79 -0.96 -12.68
CA LEU A 87 15.84 -0.67 -14.13
C LEU A 87 14.57 0.04 -14.60
N ALA A 88 13.41 -0.41 -14.13
CA ALA A 88 12.12 0.25 -14.40
C ALA A 88 12.09 1.68 -13.82
N ALA A 89 12.60 1.89 -12.61
CA ALA A 89 12.71 3.22 -12.02
C ALA A 89 13.64 4.14 -12.83
N GLN A 90 14.79 3.63 -13.28
CA GLN A 90 15.71 4.39 -14.15
C GLN A 90 15.04 4.80 -15.45
N LYS A 91 14.27 3.91 -16.08
CA LYS A 91 13.50 4.22 -17.28
C LYS A 91 12.47 5.31 -17.01
N LEU A 92 11.57 5.08 -16.05
CA LEU A 92 10.48 6.02 -15.72
C LEU A 92 11.00 7.40 -15.31
N VAL A 93 12.03 7.45 -14.45
CA VAL A 93 12.57 8.70 -13.89
C VAL A 93 13.46 9.44 -14.89
N ASN A 94 14.39 8.74 -15.56
CA ASN A 94 15.45 9.38 -16.35
C ASN A 94 15.11 9.47 -17.85
N GLN A 95 14.29 8.55 -18.39
CA GLN A 95 13.91 8.56 -19.82
C GLN A 95 12.51 9.12 -20.00
N ASP A 96 11.51 8.56 -19.34
CA ASP A 96 10.10 8.96 -19.46
C ASP A 96 9.81 10.26 -18.69
N LYS A 97 10.70 10.69 -17.78
CA LYS A 97 10.62 11.95 -17.03
C LYS A 97 9.32 12.09 -16.24
N ILE A 98 8.92 11.04 -15.50
CA ILE A 98 7.71 11.08 -14.68
C ILE A 98 7.76 12.19 -13.62
N PHE A 99 6.60 12.75 -13.29
CA PHE A 99 6.43 13.69 -12.17
C PHE A 99 6.53 12.98 -10.81
N MET A 100 5.90 11.81 -10.71
CA MET A 100 5.76 11.09 -9.45
C MET A 100 5.69 9.58 -9.69
N MET A 101 6.27 8.80 -8.78
CA MET A 101 6.08 7.36 -8.70
C MET A 101 4.86 7.08 -7.82
N VAL A 102 3.84 6.41 -8.36
CA VAL A 102 2.58 6.13 -7.65
C VAL A 102 2.39 4.63 -7.48
N GLY A 103 2.05 4.18 -6.27
CA GLY A 103 1.64 2.81 -6.00
C GLY A 103 2.65 1.73 -6.36
N HIS A 104 3.95 1.99 -6.31
CA HIS A 104 4.98 1.00 -6.59
C HIS A 104 4.86 -0.20 -5.64
N ILE A 105 4.77 -1.43 -6.18
CA ILE A 105 4.53 -2.64 -5.39
C ILE A 105 5.82 -3.26 -4.85
N GLY A 106 5.76 -3.75 -3.61
CA GLY A 106 6.79 -4.57 -2.96
C GLY A 106 7.77 -3.78 -2.11
N THR A 107 8.12 -4.32 -0.92
CA THR A 107 8.99 -3.65 0.06
C THR A 107 10.44 -3.52 -0.46
N ALA A 108 11.13 -4.63 -0.70
CA ALA A 108 12.49 -4.62 -1.22
C ALA A 108 12.63 -3.89 -2.57
N HIS A 109 11.57 -3.89 -3.38
CA HIS A 109 11.50 -3.23 -4.69
C HIS A 109 11.50 -1.70 -4.53
N ASN A 110 10.63 -1.18 -3.64
CA ASN A 110 10.61 0.24 -3.31
C ASN A 110 11.94 0.70 -2.72
N MET A 111 12.49 -0.04 -1.74
CA MET A 111 13.76 0.30 -1.10
C MET A 111 14.90 0.38 -2.13
N ALA A 112 14.95 -0.55 -3.08
CA ALA A 112 15.96 -0.55 -4.14
C ALA A 112 15.78 0.60 -5.15
N ALA A 113 14.54 0.99 -5.46
CA ALA A 113 14.22 2.00 -6.48
C ALA A 113 14.17 3.44 -5.95
N MET A 114 13.87 3.65 -4.66
CA MET A 114 13.78 5.00 -4.06
C MET A 114 15.01 5.89 -4.27
N PRO A 115 16.26 5.41 -4.19
CA PRO A 115 17.43 6.25 -4.46
C PRO A 115 17.39 6.88 -5.86
N VAL A 116 16.96 6.13 -6.90
CA VAL A 116 16.82 6.63 -8.27
C VAL A 116 15.76 7.74 -8.36
N GLN A 117 14.66 7.59 -7.65
CA GLN A 117 13.58 8.57 -7.58
C GLN A 117 14.05 9.85 -6.88
N PHE A 118 14.66 9.70 -5.71
CA PHE A 118 15.03 10.82 -4.85
C PHE A 118 16.14 11.69 -5.43
N GLU A 119 17.09 11.10 -6.18
CA GLU A 119 18.11 11.85 -6.93
C GLU A 119 17.49 12.89 -7.88
N LYS A 120 16.32 12.60 -8.44
CA LYS A 120 15.57 13.49 -9.35
C LYS A 120 14.38 14.19 -8.70
N ASN A 121 14.32 14.22 -7.37
CA ASN A 121 13.25 14.86 -6.60
C ASN A 121 11.85 14.29 -6.93
N VAL A 122 11.77 13.01 -7.33
CA VAL A 122 10.52 12.28 -7.62
C VAL A 122 9.98 11.65 -6.35
N ILE A 123 8.76 11.99 -5.98
CA ILE A 123 8.06 11.46 -4.79
C ILE A 123 7.74 9.98 -5.00
N ASN A 124 7.96 9.15 -3.97
CA ASN A 124 7.40 7.81 -3.84
C ASN A 124 6.05 7.93 -3.10
N PHE A 125 4.97 7.93 -3.88
CA PHE A 125 3.64 8.26 -3.41
C PHE A 125 2.79 7.01 -3.23
N MET A 126 2.39 6.77 -1.99
CA MET A 126 1.45 5.71 -1.60
C MET A 126 1.83 4.35 -2.20
N PRO A 127 3.05 3.84 -1.95
CA PRO A 127 3.48 2.55 -2.47
C PRO A 127 2.60 1.41 -1.96
N LEU A 128 2.47 0.37 -2.76
CA LEU A 128 1.82 -0.88 -2.35
C LEU A 128 2.81 -1.76 -1.58
N SER A 129 3.21 -1.22 -0.47
CA SER A 129 3.96 -1.84 0.61
C SER A 129 3.61 -1.10 1.88
N ALA A 130 3.11 -1.81 2.88
CA ALA A 130 2.86 -1.25 4.19
C ALA A 130 4.05 -1.46 5.15
N ALA A 131 5.28 -1.47 4.63
CA ALA A 131 6.47 -1.51 5.46
C ALA A 131 6.78 -0.10 6.00
N ARG A 132 7.34 -0.04 7.22
CA ARG A 132 7.71 1.25 7.86
C ARG A 132 8.71 2.04 7.03
N GLU A 133 9.58 1.38 6.27
CA GLU A 133 10.55 2.00 5.36
C GLU A 133 9.90 2.90 4.30
N MET A 134 8.59 2.76 4.08
CA MET A 134 7.85 3.61 3.13
C MET A 134 7.60 5.02 3.66
N TYR A 135 7.80 5.26 4.95
CA TYR A 135 7.68 6.58 5.59
C TYR A 135 8.77 6.87 6.64
N GLU A 136 9.47 5.83 7.13
CA GLU A 136 10.59 5.92 8.07
C GLU A 136 11.91 5.43 7.44
N PRO A 137 13.10 5.95 7.85
CA PRO A 137 13.19 7.24 8.52
C PRO A 137 12.54 8.33 7.68
N PHE A 138 12.09 9.41 8.33
CA PHE A 138 11.42 10.52 7.63
C PHE A 138 12.23 10.99 6.42
N HIS A 139 11.56 11.15 5.30
CA HIS A 139 12.09 11.76 4.09
C HIS A 139 10.97 12.51 3.37
N LYS A 140 11.25 13.75 2.93
CA LYS A 140 10.23 14.63 2.33
C LYS A 140 9.55 14.05 1.07
N LEU A 141 10.15 13.07 0.43
CA LEU A 141 9.65 12.43 -0.79
C LEU A 141 8.98 11.05 -0.55
N LYS A 142 8.73 10.66 0.69
CA LYS A 142 8.03 9.43 1.03
C LYS A 142 6.63 9.75 1.55
N TYR A 143 5.59 9.15 0.98
CA TYR A 143 4.22 9.23 1.50
C TYR A 143 3.56 7.86 1.47
N SER A 144 3.08 7.39 2.61
CA SER A 144 2.37 6.11 2.77
C SER A 144 0.92 6.34 3.25
N PHE A 145 -0.02 5.50 2.81
CA PHE A 145 -1.43 5.68 3.13
C PHE A 145 -1.98 4.65 4.12
N ALA A 146 -1.31 3.49 4.24
CA ALA A 146 -1.82 2.35 5.00
C ALA A 146 -0.96 2.08 6.24
N GLY A 147 -1.60 1.69 7.34
CA GLY A 147 -0.93 1.25 8.57
C GLY A 147 0.11 0.16 8.31
N ALA A 148 1.27 0.29 8.94
CA ALA A 148 2.41 -0.59 8.68
C ALA A 148 2.13 -2.06 9.02
N TYR A 149 2.72 -3.00 8.26
CA TYR A 149 2.67 -4.44 8.58
C TYR A 149 3.07 -4.71 10.03
N TYR A 150 4.09 -4.02 10.50
CA TYR A 150 4.52 -4.07 11.89
C TYR A 150 3.38 -3.75 12.85
N ASP A 151 2.67 -2.63 12.66
CA ASP A 151 1.59 -2.20 13.55
C ASP A 151 0.35 -3.07 13.41
N GLN A 152 0.00 -3.46 12.18
CA GLN A 152 -1.09 -4.40 11.94
C GLN A 152 -0.94 -5.66 12.78
N ILE A 153 0.25 -6.26 12.77
CA ILE A 153 0.51 -7.52 13.46
C ILE A 153 0.77 -7.30 14.95
N ARG A 154 1.40 -6.19 15.34
CA ARG A 154 1.62 -5.80 16.74
C ARG A 154 0.32 -5.69 17.52
N TYR A 155 -0.75 -5.20 16.89
CA TYR A 155 -2.07 -5.09 17.51
C TYR A 155 -2.93 -6.35 17.34
N ALA A 156 -2.92 -6.96 16.15
CA ALA A 156 -3.77 -8.11 15.85
C ALA A 156 -3.37 -9.37 16.64
N THR A 157 -2.06 -9.61 16.81
CA THR A 157 -1.56 -10.81 17.51
C THR A 157 -2.06 -10.89 18.95
N PRO A 158 -1.81 -9.92 19.85
CA PRO A 158 -2.30 -10.00 21.22
C PRO A 158 -3.82 -9.96 21.33
N LYS A 159 -4.51 -9.31 20.40
CA LYS A 159 -5.96 -9.32 20.33
C LYS A 159 -6.48 -10.75 20.15
N LEU A 160 -6.04 -11.47 19.13
CA LEU A 160 -6.48 -12.85 18.87
C LEU A 160 -6.04 -13.80 19.98
N VAL A 161 -4.83 -13.64 20.53
CA VAL A 161 -4.35 -14.45 21.67
C VAL A 161 -5.31 -14.34 22.84
N LYS A 162 -5.71 -13.13 23.23
CA LYS A 162 -6.63 -12.90 24.35
C LYS A 162 -8.04 -13.42 24.06
N GLU A 163 -8.59 -13.08 22.89
CA GLU A 163 -9.97 -13.42 22.52
C GLU A 163 -10.20 -14.94 22.39
N LYS A 164 -9.17 -15.67 21.98
CA LYS A 164 -9.24 -17.12 21.75
C LYS A 164 -8.54 -17.96 22.81
N GLY A 165 -7.90 -17.34 23.79
CA GLY A 165 -7.21 -18.03 24.86
C GLY A 165 -5.97 -18.83 24.39
N LEU A 166 -5.28 -18.36 23.33
CA LEU A 166 -4.16 -19.05 22.69
C LEU A 166 -2.91 -19.01 23.58
N LYS A 167 -2.07 -20.04 23.49
CA LYS A 167 -0.91 -20.24 24.40
C LYS A 167 0.43 -20.27 23.68
N LYS A 168 0.47 -20.78 22.45
CA LYS A 168 1.71 -20.97 21.69
C LYS A 168 1.59 -20.36 20.30
N VAL A 169 2.21 -19.20 20.14
CA VAL A 169 2.20 -18.46 18.86
C VAL A 169 3.52 -18.72 18.14
N CYS A 170 3.43 -18.99 16.86
CA CYS A 170 4.55 -19.20 15.96
C CYS A 170 4.45 -18.29 14.73
N THR A 171 5.49 -18.29 13.90
CA THR A 171 5.47 -17.52 12.66
C THR A 171 6.13 -18.27 11.51
N LEU A 172 5.59 -18.02 10.30
CA LEU A 172 6.19 -18.36 9.01
C LEU A 172 6.26 -17.09 8.17
N TYR A 173 7.45 -16.68 7.75
CA TYR A 173 7.64 -15.42 7.07
C TYR A 173 8.59 -15.52 5.87
N GLN A 174 8.40 -14.65 4.88
CA GLN A 174 9.33 -14.49 3.76
C GLN A 174 10.65 -13.92 4.27
N ASP A 175 11.76 -14.53 3.91
CA ASP A 175 13.10 -14.12 4.34
C ASP A 175 13.58 -12.91 3.52
N ASP A 176 12.93 -11.77 3.76
CA ASP A 176 13.27 -10.45 3.20
C ASP A 176 12.64 -9.33 4.06
N ASP A 177 12.83 -8.07 3.63
CA ASP A 177 12.38 -6.87 4.37
C ASP A 177 10.87 -6.91 4.67
N PHE A 178 10.03 -7.44 3.76
CA PHE A 178 8.60 -7.59 3.99
C PHE A 178 8.29 -8.55 5.15
N GLY A 179 8.83 -9.76 5.08
CA GLY A 179 8.56 -10.77 6.11
C GLY A 179 9.13 -10.41 7.47
N LEU A 180 10.26 -9.68 7.50
CA LEU A 180 10.86 -9.17 8.74
C LEU A 180 9.99 -8.11 9.42
N GLU A 181 9.24 -7.29 8.70
CA GLU A 181 8.28 -6.34 9.29
C GLU A 181 7.14 -7.09 10.02
N VAL A 182 6.61 -8.16 9.41
CA VAL A 182 5.58 -9.02 10.03
C VAL A 182 6.13 -9.74 11.26
N LEU A 183 7.33 -10.32 11.16
CA LEU A 183 8.01 -10.99 12.27
C LEU A 183 8.17 -10.05 13.47
N LYS A 184 8.76 -8.88 13.26
CA LYS A 184 9.02 -7.87 14.32
C LYS A 184 7.71 -7.35 14.93
N GLY A 185 6.67 -7.17 14.12
CA GLY A 185 5.35 -6.77 14.60
C GLY A 185 4.77 -7.80 15.57
N GLY A 186 4.85 -9.08 15.23
CA GLY A 186 4.39 -10.15 16.12
C GLY A 186 5.22 -10.27 17.40
N GLU A 187 6.54 -10.14 17.32
CA GLU A 187 7.41 -10.08 18.51
C GLU A 187 7.02 -8.95 19.46
N ALA A 188 6.78 -7.74 18.91
CA ALA A 188 6.35 -6.59 19.69
C ALA A 188 4.95 -6.81 20.32
N GLY A 189 4.01 -7.40 19.57
CA GLY A 189 2.69 -7.72 20.07
C GLY A 189 2.72 -8.76 21.20
N LEU A 190 3.46 -9.85 21.03
CA LEU A 190 3.62 -10.91 22.02
C LEU A 190 4.30 -10.40 23.30
N LYS A 191 5.25 -9.50 23.18
CA LYS A 191 5.93 -8.88 24.34
C LYS A 191 4.94 -8.17 25.27
N THR A 192 3.85 -7.62 24.77
CA THR A 192 2.80 -6.98 25.59
C THR A 192 2.05 -7.97 26.48
N LEU A 193 2.17 -9.27 26.18
CA LEU A 193 1.59 -10.38 26.93
C LEU A 193 2.64 -11.19 27.73
N ASN A 194 3.90 -10.69 27.79
CA ASN A 194 5.05 -11.45 28.31
C ASN A 194 5.25 -12.80 27.60
N MET A 195 4.94 -12.85 26.30
CA MET A 195 5.10 -14.02 25.45
C MET A 195 6.17 -13.77 24.38
N THR A 196 6.68 -14.86 23.82
CA THR A 196 7.55 -14.87 22.64
C THR A 196 7.04 -15.90 21.65
N TYR A 197 7.53 -15.84 20.39
CA TYR A 197 7.28 -16.93 19.46
C TYR A 197 7.86 -18.25 19.96
N ALA A 198 7.05 -19.31 19.97
CA ALA A 198 7.48 -20.66 20.32
C ALA A 198 8.34 -21.28 19.20
N GLU A 199 8.07 -20.96 17.95
CA GLU A 199 8.85 -21.37 16.77
C GLU A 199 8.80 -20.27 15.70
N LYS A 200 9.93 -20.06 15.01
CA LYS A 200 10.08 -19.12 13.91
C LYS A 200 10.65 -19.85 12.70
N THR A 201 9.92 -19.88 11.60
CA THR A 201 10.37 -20.44 10.34
C THR A 201 10.30 -19.41 9.22
N SER A 202 11.20 -19.53 8.25
CA SER A 202 11.18 -18.66 7.07
C SER A 202 11.17 -19.46 5.78
N TYR A 203 10.90 -18.75 4.69
CA TYR A 203 11.02 -19.28 3.33
C TYR A 203 11.66 -18.25 2.41
N LYS A 204 12.32 -18.73 1.35
CA LYS A 204 12.86 -17.85 0.31
C LYS A 204 11.78 -17.46 -0.69
N ARG A 205 11.85 -16.23 -1.21
CA ARG A 205 10.96 -15.75 -2.28
C ARG A 205 10.91 -16.77 -3.42
N GLY A 206 9.70 -17.12 -3.87
CA GLY A 206 9.49 -18.12 -4.90
C GLY A 206 9.35 -19.56 -4.41
N ALA A 207 9.43 -19.83 -3.11
CA ALA A 207 9.15 -21.16 -2.55
C ALA A 207 7.74 -21.64 -2.91
N THR A 208 7.62 -22.94 -3.13
CA THR A 208 6.35 -23.61 -3.50
C THR A 208 5.97 -24.76 -2.56
N ASP A 209 6.90 -25.23 -1.75
CA ASP A 209 6.69 -26.28 -0.74
C ASP A 209 6.97 -25.73 0.65
N PHE A 210 6.03 -25.95 1.56
CA PHE A 210 6.05 -25.46 2.95
C PHE A 210 5.98 -26.61 3.96
N SER A 211 6.12 -27.86 3.51
CA SER A 211 5.94 -29.06 4.33
C SER A 211 6.87 -29.06 5.55
N SER A 212 8.15 -28.74 5.36
CA SER A 212 9.12 -28.74 6.46
C SER A 212 8.85 -27.63 7.49
N GLN A 213 8.42 -26.45 7.05
CA GLN A 213 8.05 -25.36 7.94
C GLN A 213 6.81 -25.74 8.75
N ILE A 214 5.77 -26.24 8.10
CA ILE A 214 4.52 -26.64 8.76
C ILE A 214 4.76 -27.78 9.75
N GLN A 215 5.62 -28.76 9.44
CA GLN A 215 6.00 -29.83 10.37
C GLN A 215 6.67 -29.25 11.64
N LYS A 216 7.57 -28.27 11.52
CA LYS A 216 8.20 -27.61 12.68
C LYS A 216 7.17 -26.90 13.54
N LEU A 217 6.24 -26.16 12.94
CA LEU A 217 5.18 -25.44 13.64
C LEU A 217 4.24 -26.41 14.38
N GLN A 218 3.89 -27.53 13.74
CA GLN A 218 3.07 -28.58 14.33
C GLN A 218 3.81 -29.27 15.49
N ALA A 219 5.08 -29.61 15.32
CA ALA A 219 5.90 -30.22 16.37
C ALA A 219 6.09 -29.31 17.59
N ALA A 220 6.13 -27.99 17.39
CA ALA A 220 6.15 -27.00 18.47
C ALA A 220 4.78 -26.85 19.16
N ASN A 221 3.74 -27.51 18.69
CA ASN A 221 2.35 -27.41 19.16
C ASN A 221 1.82 -25.98 19.14
N CYS A 222 2.06 -25.25 18.05
CA CYS A 222 1.56 -23.90 17.90
C CYS A 222 0.04 -23.91 17.67
N ASP A 223 -0.68 -23.15 18.48
CA ASP A 223 -2.13 -22.95 18.34
C ASP A 223 -2.48 -21.70 17.52
N MET A 224 -1.48 -20.86 17.24
CA MET A 224 -1.57 -19.74 16.30
C MET A 224 -0.30 -19.62 15.47
N VAL A 225 -0.47 -19.30 14.18
CA VAL A 225 0.64 -19.01 13.25
C VAL A 225 0.43 -17.64 12.61
N VAL A 226 1.38 -16.75 12.86
CA VAL A 226 1.46 -15.45 12.16
C VAL A 226 2.17 -15.65 10.82
N LEU A 227 1.53 -15.24 9.74
CA LEU A 227 1.98 -15.43 8.37
C LEU A 227 2.50 -14.12 7.77
N GLY A 228 3.81 -14.02 7.58
CA GLY A 228 4.45 -13.02 6.73
C GLY A 228 4.53 -13.52 5.29
N THR A 229 3.38 -13.80 4.69
CA THR A 229 3.22 -14.45 3.38
C THR A 229 2.33 -13.62 2.46
N ILE A 230 2.37 -13.94 1.15
CA ILE A 230 1.58 -13.27 0.13
C ILE A 230 0.50 -14.25 -0.40
N ILE A 231 0.28 -14.35 -1.71
CA ILE A 231 -0.83 -15.16 -2.27
C ILE A 231 -0.52 -16.66 -2.16
N ARG A 232 0.43 -17.12 -2.96
CA ARG A 232 0.73 -18.53 -3.17
C ARG A 232 1.24 -19.18 -1.89
N GLU A 233 2.06 -18.47 -1.17
CA GLU A 233 2.67 -18.92 0.07
C GLU A 233 1.64 -19.07 1.19
N THR A 234 0.68 -18.15 1.30
CA THR A 234 -0.45 -18.25 2.25
C THR A 234 -1.30 -19.50 1.94
N ILE A 235 -1.69 -19.66 0.67
CA ILE A 235 -2.49 -20.82 0.22
C ILE A 235 -1.73 -22.11 0.44
N GLY A 236 -0.44 -22.14 0.08
CA GLY A 236 0.42 -23.32 0.23
C GLY A 236 0.61 -23.72 1.69
N ALA A 237 0.93 -22.76 2.55
CA ALA A 237 1.14 -23.02 3.99
C ALA A 237 -0.14 -23.51 4.68
N ILE A 238 -1.27 -22.80 4.50
CA ILE A 238 -2.55 -23.19 5.11
C ILE A 238 -3.03 -24.52 4.52
N GLY A 239 -2.96 -24.70 3.20
CA GLY A 239 -3.36 -25.94 2.53
C GLY A 239 -2.54 -27.15 3.00
N THR A 240 -1.23 -26.99 3.17
CA THR A 240 -0.35 -28.03 3.72
C THR A 240 -0.73 -28.37 5.15
N ALA A 241 -0.94 -27.37 6.01
CA ALA A 241 -1.36 -27.58 7.40
C ALA A 241 -2.68 -28.36 7.48
N ARG A 242 -3.69 -27.97 6.70
CA ARG A 242 -5.00 -28.65 6.66
C ARG A 242 -4.87 -30.12 6.21
N LYS A 243 -4.05 -30.39 5.18
CA LYS A 243 -3.78 -31.78 4.71
C LYS A 243 -3.10 -32.63 5.78
N MET A 244 -2.30 -32.04 6.63
CA MET A 244 -1.63 -32.70 7.76
C MET A 244 -2.52 -32.83 9.01
N GLY A 245 -3.79 -32.38 8.95
CA GLY A 245 -4.70 -32.35 10.11
C GLY A 245 -4.32 -31.29 11.15
N TYR A 246 -3.43 -30.35 10.82
CA TYR A 246 -2.99 -29.27 11.69
C TYR A 246 -3.81 -28.02 11.45
N ASN A 247 -4.53 -27.56 12.48
CA ASN A 247 -5.55 -26.53 12.38
C ASN A 247 -5.36 -25.37 13.37
N PRO A 248 -4.21 -24.68 13.39
CA PRO A 248 -4.01 -23.49 14.24
C PRO A 248 -4.83 -22.31 13.71
N VAL A 249 -4.93 -21.26 14.53
CA VAL A 249 -5.40 -19.97 14.06
C VAL A 249 -4.32 -19.38 13.16
N PHE A 250 -4.67 -19.01 11.94
CA PHE A 250 -3.77 -18.31 11.02
C PHE A 250 -4.10 -16.82 10.98
N LEU A 251 -3.07 -15.97 11.09
CA LEU A 251 -3.15 -14.51 10.98
C LEU A 251 -2.15 -14.00 9.95
N GLY A 252 -2.61 -13.29 8.94
CA GLY A 252 -1.79 -12.58 7.96
C GLY A 252 -1.86 -11.05 8.12
N SER A 253 -0.89 -10.35 7.53
CA SER A 253 -0.96 -8.91 7.34
C SER A 253 -1.88 -8.54 6.17
N SER A 254 -2.04 -7.24 5.89
CA SER A 254 -2.80 -6.77 4.72
C SER A 254 -2.21 -7.24 3.37
N ALA A 255 -0.96 -7.70 3.35
CA ALA A 255 -0.39 -8.32 2.15
C ALA A 255 -1.07 -9.65 1.77
N ALA A 256 -1.68 -10.36 2.73
CA ALA A 256 -2.45 -11.57 2.48
C ALA A 256 -3.97 -11.32 2.37
N TYR A 257 -4.42 -10.07 2.54
CA TYR A 257 -5.83 -9.70 2.40
C TYR A 257 -6.17 -9.45 0.93
N THR A 258 -6.62 -10.48 0.25
CA THR A 258 -7.03 -10.45 -1.16
C THR A 258 -8.05 -11.54 -1.45
N ASP A 259 -8.91 -11.31 -2.44
CA ASP A 259 -9.86 -12.29 -2.94
C ASP A 259 -9.20 -13.54 -3.53
N LEU A 260 -7.97 -13.41 -4.04
CA LEU A 260 -7.21 -14.53 -4.60
C LEU A 260 -6.96 -15.65 -3.58
N ILE A 261 -6.88 -15.33 -2.28
CA ILE A 261 -6.69 -16.35 -1.24
C ILE A 261 -7.86 -17.34 -1.22
N HIS A 262 -9.09 -16.83 -1.09
CA HIS A 262 -10.26 -17.74 -1.04
C HIS A 262 -10.67 -18.26 -2.42
N LYS A 263 -10.45 -17.50 -3.51
CA LYS A 263 -10.76 -17.96 -4.87
C LYS A 263 -9.87 -19.13 -5.31
N LEU A 264 -8.58 -19.08 -5.00
CA LEU A 264 -7.62 -20.10 -5.40
C LEU A 264 -7.45 -21.20 -4.35
N GLY A 265 -7.52 -20.87 -3.07
CA GLY A 265 -7.33 -21.81 -1.96
C GLY A 265 -8.62 -22.52 -1.51
N GLY A 266 -9.79 -22.02 -1.95
CA GLY A 266 -11.08 -22.61 -1.67
C GLY A 266 -11.39 -22.71 -0.17
N LYS A 267 -12.18 -23.73 0.20
CA LYS A 267 -12.68 -23.96 1.58
C LYS A 267 -11.56 -24.12 2.62
N ALA A 268 -10.37 -24.55 2.21
CA ALA A 268 -9.24 -24.69 3.13
C ALA A 268 -8.83 -23.35 3.77
N MET A 269 -9.20 -22.24 3.15
CA MET A 269 -8.89 -20.88 3.64
C MET A 269 -9.91 -20.35 4.63
N ASP A 270 -11.06 -20.98 4.80
CA ASP A 270 -12.06 -20.56 5.79
C ASP A 270 -11.44 -20.52 7.19
N GLY A 271 -11.75 -19.46 7.93
CA GLY A 271 -11.18 -19.21 9.26
C GLY A 271 -9.84 -18.43 9.26
N PHE A 272 -9.22 -18.20 8.11
CA PHE A 272 -8.01 -17.38 8.01
C PHE A 272 -8.30 -15.92 8.32
N TYR A 273 -7.52 -15.32 9.22
CA TYR A 273 -7.58 -13.91 9.57
C TYR A 273 -6.51 -13.11 8.82
N ALA A 274 -6.86 -11.91 8.36
CA ALA A 274 -5.89 -10.95 7.88
C ALA A 274 -6.24 -9.53 8.34
N ALA A 275 -5.21 -8.71 8.56
CA ALA A 275 -5.41 -7.28 8.75
C ALA A 275 -5.86 -6.63 7.44
N MET A 276 -6.73 -5.64 7.53
CA MET A 276 -7.24 -4.88 6.38
C MET A 276 -7.32 -3.40 6.69
N THR A 277 -7.19 -2.57 5.66
CA THR A 277 -7.37 -1.12 5.71
C THR A 277 -8.55 -0.65 4.87
N SER A 278 -8.83 -1.34 3.77
CA SER A 278 -10.00 -1.10 2.89
C SER A 278 -10.72 -2.42 2.65
N GLN A 279 -12.05 -2.38 2.47
CA GLN A 279 -12.84 -3.57 2.19
C GLN A 279 -12.59 -4.11 0.77
N ASN A 280 -12.65 -5.44 0.65
CA ASN A 280 -12.73 -6.07 -0.67
C ASN A 280 -14.07 -5.73 -1.32
N PRO A 281 -14.10 -5.18 -2.53
CA PRO A 281 -15.30 -4.64 -3.15
C PRO A 281 -16.06 -5.75 -3.91
N TYR A 282 -16.94 -6.47 -3.23
CA TYR A 282 -17.76 -7.48 -3.89
C TYR A 282 -18.85 -6.86 -4.77
N THR A 283 -19.13 -7.48 -5.92
CA THR A 283 -20.19 -7.01 -6.86
C THR A 283 -21.59 -7.16 -6.28
N ASP A 284 -21.75 -8.00 -5.26
CA ASP A 284 -22.98 -8.23 -4.50
C ASP A 284 -22.92 -7.62 -3.08
N ASP A 285 -22.04 -6.66 -2.82
CA ASP A 285 -21.91 -6.00 -1.53
C ASP A 285 -23.24 -5.36 -1.08
N ALA A 286 -23.49 -5.29 0.21
CA ALA A 286 -24.68 -4.64 0.77
C ALA A 286 -24.70 -3.12 0.47
N SER A 287 -23.53 -2.48 0.40
CA SER A 287 -23.36 -1.07 0.08
C SER A 287 -23.63 -0.78 -1.40
N GLN A 288 -24.64 0.03 -1.69
CA GLN A 288 -24.96 0.45 -3.07
C GLN A 288 -23.78 1.18 -3.74
N PRO A 289 -23.07 2.13 -3.10
CA PRO A 289 -21.90 2.76 -3.70
C PRO A 289 -20.79 1.77 -4.07
N ILE A 290 -20.52 0.76 -3.22
CA ILE A 290 -19.52 -0.29 -3.53
C ILE A 290 -19.99 -1.11 -4.74
N ARG A 291 -21.24 -1.57 -4.76
CA ARG A 291 -21.78 -2.30 -5.93
C ARG A 291 -21.68 -1.50 -7.22
N PHE A 292 -22.03 -0.21 -7.18
CA PHE A 292 -21.95 0.65 -8.36
C PHE A 292 -20.52 0.72 -8.90
N TRP A 293 -19.55 1.01 -8.02
CA TRP A 293 -18.14 1.06 -8.39
C TRP A 293 -17.63 -0.29 -8.90
N SER A 294 -17.97 -1.37 -8.21
CA SER A 294 -17.56 -2.74 -8.57
C SER A 294 -18.08 -3.16 -9.95
N ASN A 295 -19.33 -2.83 -10.25
CA ASN A 295 -19.91 -3.15 -11.56
C ASN A 295 -19.31 -2.27 -12.68
N LYS A 296 -18.99 -1.01 -12.40
CA LYS A 296 -18.25 -0.15 -13.36
C LYS A 296 -16.88 -0.75 -13.69
N TYR A 297 -16.12 -1.15 -12.67
CA TYR A 297 -14.84 -1.81 -12.84
C TYR A 297 -14.98 -3.09 -13.67
N LYS A 298 -15.91 -3.98 -13.28
CA LYS A 298 -16.17 -5.23 -13.98
C LYS A 298 -16.55 -5.04 -15.44
N THR A 299 -17.40 -4.07 -15.72
CA THR A 299 -17.81 -3.74 -17.11
C THR A 299 -16.60 -3.30 -17.94
N LYS A 300 -15.69 -2.48 -17.36
CA LYS A 300 -14.54 -1.96 -18.08
C LYS A 300 -13.45 -2.99 -18.34
N PHE A 301 -13.16 -3.85 -17.37
CA PHE A 301 -12.02 -4.76 -17.41
C PHE A 301 -12.39 -6.23 -17.63
N ASN A 302 -13.70 -6.55 -17.66
CA ASN A 302 -14.22 -7.93 -17.75
C ASN A 302 -13.66 -8.87 -16.67
N GLU A 303 -13.41 -8.32 -15.47
CA GLU A 303 -12.98 -9.06 -14.28
C GLU A 303 -13.63 -8.49 -13.02
N ASP A 304 -13.79 -9.29 -11.98
CA ASP A 304 -14.27 -8.80 -10.70
C ASP A 304 -13.18 -7.93 -10.04
N PRO A 305 -13.57 -6.78 -9.44
CA PRO A 305 -12.63 -5.98 -8.68
C PRO A 305 -12.23 -6.69 -7.38
N ALA A 306 -11.07 -6.31 -6.86
CA ALA A 306 -10.59 -6.76 -5.56
C ALA A 306 -9.95 -5.59 -4.79
N VAL A 307 -9.48 -5.84 -3.57
CA VAL A 307 -8.92 -4.77 -2.74
C VAL A 307 -7.73 -4.05 -3.41
N PHE A 308 -6.91 -4.75 -4.20
CA PHE A 308 -5.81 -4.11 -4.92
C PHE A 308 -6.28 -3.18 -6.04
N SER A 309 -7.44 -3.43 -6.65
CA SER A 309 -8.06 -2.44 -7.56
C SER A 309 -8.59 -1.21 -6.80
N VAL A 310 -9.10 -1.40 -5.57
CA VAL A 310 -9.45 -0.27 -4.68
C VAL A 310 -8.23 0.57 -4.37
N TYR A 311 -7.12 -0.05 -3.95
CA TYR A 311 -5.88 0.68 -3.67
C TYR A 311 -5.39 1.47 -4.89
N GLY A 312 -5.39 0.85 -6.08
CA GLY A 312 -5.02 1.56 -7.31
C GLY A 312 -5.90 2.79 -7.57
N TYR A 313 -7.19 2.66 -7.41
CA TYR A 313 -8.16 3.75 -7.55
C TYR A 313 -7.93 4.86 -6.52
N GLN A 314 -7.75 4.50 -5.24
CA GLN A 314 -7.49 5.44 -4.15
C GLN A 314 -6.19 6.22 -4.34
N ILE A 315 -5.12 5.58 -4.78
CA ILE A 315 -3.82 6.23 -5.00
C ILE A 315 -3.95 7.37 -6.01
N ILE A 316 -4.63 7.13 -7.13
CA ILE A 316 -4.82 8.15 -8.18
C ILE A 316 -5.79 9.24 -7.72
N THR A 317 -6.88 8.89 -7.04
CA THR A 317 -7.83 9.90 -6.53
C THR A 317 -7.23 10.77 -5.43
N ASN A 318 -6.39 10.19 -4.56
CA ASN A 318 -5.66 10.94 -3.53
C ASN A 318 -4.59 11.85 -4.16
N PHE A 319 -3.86 11.36 -5.18
CA PHE A 319 -2.97 12.19 -5.97
C PHE A 319 -3.72 13.37 -6.61
N ALA A 320 -4.85 13.12 -7.25
CA ALA A 320 -5.64 14.15 -7.90
C ALA A 320 -6.16 15.21 -6.91
N ASN A 321 -6.61 14.79 -5.72
CA ASN A 321 -7.03 15.69 -4.66
C ASN A 321 -5.88 16.65 -4.25
N ALA A 322 -4.70 16.11 -3.98
CA ALA A 322 -3.54 16.92 -3.61
C ALA A 322 -3.06 17.82 -4.77
N ALA A 323 -2.98 17.29 -5.98
CA ALA A 323 -2.52 18.05 -7.15
C ALA A 323 -3.49 19.18 -7.56
N ASN A 324 -4.80 18.96 -7.43
CA ASN A 324 -5.81 20.02 -7.62
C ASN A 324 -5.62 21.16 -6.61
N LYS A 325 -5.39 20.83 -5.34
CA LYS A 325 -5.13 21.84 -4.28
C LYS A 325 -3.79 22.56 -4.48
N ALA A 326 -2.77 21.91 -5.05
CA ALA A 326 -1.51 22.56 -5.41
C ALA A 326 -1.66 23.56 -6.56
N GLY A 327 -2.73 23.45 -7.35
CA GLY A 327 -3.12 24.44 -8.36
C GLY A 327 -2.36 24.34 -9.68
N LYS A 328 -2.44 25.39 -10.50
CA LYS A 328 -1.85 25.41 -11.84
C LYS A 328 -0.33 25.34 -11.85
N ASN A 329 0.34 25.85 -10.81
CA ASN A 329 1.80 25.81 -10.69
C ASN A 329 2.25 24.55 -9.93
N LEU A 330 1.87 23.37 -10.45
CA LEU A 330 2.18 22.09 -9.85
C LEU A 330 3.69 21.81 -9.96
N THR A 331 4.35 21.71 -8.81
CA THR A 331 5.74 21.28 -8.64
C THR A 331 5.82 20.25 -7.51
N THR A 332 6.94 19.56 -7.37
CA THR A 332 7.18 18.67 -6.23
C THR A 332 7.03 19.43 -4.91
N GLU A 333 7.54 20.66 -4.82
CA GLU A 333 7.47 21.50 -3.62
C GLU A 333 6.04 21.96 -3.31
N SER A 334 5.27 22.39 -4.33
CA SER A 334 3.88 22.79 -4.12
C SER A 334 3.00 21.61 -3.73
N PHE A 335 3.29 20.42 -4.25
CA PHE A 335 2.60 19.18 -3.87
C PHE A 335 2.90 18.81 -2.41
N ILE A 336 4.18 18.81 -2.00
CA ILE A 336 4.61 18.56 -0.61
C ILE A 336 3.90 19.53 0.34
N LYS A 337 3.90 20.83 0.02
CA LYS A 337 3.23 21.84 0.86
C LYS A 337 1.74 21.55 1.07
N VAL A 338 1.05 21.01 0.07
CA VAL A 338 -0.35 20.58 0.23
C VAL A 338 -0.43 19.33 1.09
N MET A 339 0.43 18.34 0.83
CA MET A 339 0.44 17.09 1.58
C MET A 339 0.70 17.32 3.07
N ASP A 340 1.55 18.26 3.44
CA ASP A 340 1.89 18.59 4.84
C ASP A 340 0.68 19.06 5.69
N THR A 341 -0.45 19.33 5.07
CA THR A 341 -1.69 19.74 5.75
C THR A 341 -2.92 18.96 5.27
N LEU A 342 -2.71 17.93 4.42
CA LEU A 342 -3.80 17.22 3.79
C LEU A 342 -4.48 16.27 4.79
N SER A 343 -5.79 16.37 4.86
CA SER A 343 -6.67 15.37 5.47
C SER A 343 -7.57 14.78 4.40
N ILE A 344 -7.72 13.46 4.43
CA ILE A 344 -8.57 12.69 3.53
C ILE A 344 -9.63 12.00 4.38
N ALA A 345 -10.89 12.23 4.06
CA ALA A 345 -12.01 11.60 4.76
C ALA A 345 -12.09 10.08 4.46
N PRO A 346 -12.74 9.30 5.33
CA PRO A 346 -13.10 7.93 5.02
C PRO A 346 -13.87 7.83 3.70
N ASP A 347 -13.65 6.75 2.97
CA ASP A 347 -14.28 6.52 1.67
C ASP A 347 -15.35 5.42 1.71
N ILE A 348 -15.94 5.15 0.55
CA ILE A 348 -16.99 4.11 0.41
C ILE A 348 -16.48 2.70 0.72
N PHE A 349 -15.18 2.45 0.64
CA PHE A 349 -14.56 1.15 0.93
C PHE A 349 -14.21 0.97 2.41
N GLY A 350 -14.66 1.89 3.26
CA GLY A 350 -14.41 1.86 4.70
C GLY A 350 -12.95 2.09 5.07
N SER A 351 -12.18 2.75 4.24
CA SER A 351 -10.81 3.15 4.58
C SER A 351 -10.83 4.17 5.71
N PRO A 352 -9.87 4.13 6.65
CA PRO A 352 -9.81 5.11 7.73
C PRO A 352 -9.49 6.51 7.18
N ALA A 353 -9.86 7.53 7.95
CA ALA A 353 -9.40 8.89 7.67
C ALA A 353 -7.87 8.94 7.68
N GLN A 354 -7.30 9.73 6.79
CA GLN A 354 -5.86 9.93 6.69
C GLN A 354 -5.50 11.39 6.95
N SER A 355 -4.35 11.62 7.56
CA SER A 355 -3.79 12.95 7.76
C SER A 355 -2.28 12.93 7.65
N PHE A 356 -1.73 13.95 7.03
CA PHE A 356 -0.29 14.13 6.83
C PHE A 356 0.18 15.42 7.48
N SER A 357 1.46 15.49 7.82
CA SER A 357 2.08 16.68 8.41
C SER A 357 3.54 16.80 7.95
N PRO A 358 4.20 17.95 8.17
CA PRO A 358 5.62 18.12 7.82
C PRO A 358 6.59 17.13 8.47
N THR A 359 6.15 16.41 9.49
CA THR A 359 6.98 15.45 10.25
C THR A 359 6.43 14.04 10.22
N ARG A 360 5.26 13.82 9.61
CA ARG A 360 4.60 12.52 9.54
C ARG A 360 3.97 12.31 8.17
N HIS A 361 4.57 11.41 7.40
CA HIS A 361 4.11 11.06 6.04
C HIS A 361 3.42 9.69 5.97
N LEU A 362 2.94 9.16 7.10
CA LEU A 362 1.99 8.06 7.18
C LEU A 362 0.58 8.64 7.35
N GLY A 363 -0.31 8.33 6.41
CA GLY A 363 -1.68 8.85 6.41
C GLY A 363 -2.53 8.35 7.59
N SER A 364 -2.44 7.06 7.89
CA SER A 364 -3.09 6.43 9.05
C SER A 364 -2.39 5.12 9.40
N ASP A 365 -2.32 4.79 10.69
CA ASP A 365 -1.87 3.48 11.16
C ASP A 365 -3.03 2.52 11.43
N ALA A 366 -4.26 2.98 11.24
CA ALA A 366 -5.47 2.23 11.54
C ALA A 366 -5.63 1.00 10.62
N ALA A 367 -5.89 -0.14 11.25
CA ALA A 367 -6.26 -1.39 10.58
C ALA A 367 -7.34 -2.10 11.39
N ARG A 368 -7.99 -3.09 10.80
CA ARG A 368 -8.91 -4.01 11.49
C ARG A 368 -8.76 -5.43 10.97
N LEU A 369 -9.32 -6.40 11.69
CA LEU A 369 -9.31 -7.79 11.24
C LEU A 369 -10.48 -8.08 10.33
N SER A 370 -10.18 -8.85 9.29
CA SER A 370 -11.14 -9.58 8.47
C SER A 370 -10.86 -11.08 8.57
N GLN A 371 -11.88 -11.90 8.36
CA GLN A 371 -11.78 -13.36 8.34
C GLN A 371 -12.47 -13.90 7.10
N ILE A 372 -11.89 -14.92 6.48
CA ILE A 372 -12.57 -15.66 5.43
C ILE A 372 -13.65 -16.54 6.06
N GLN A 373 -14.90 -16.30 5.68
CA GLN A 373 -16.08 -17.03 6.10
C GLN A 373 -16.95 -17.31 4.87
N ASP A 374 -17.26 -18.56 4.63
CA ASP A 374 -18.05 -19.00 3.47
C ASP A 374 -17.47 -18.49 2.13
N GLY A 375 -16.14 -18.54 1.99
CA GLY A 375 -15.43 -18.11 0.78
C GLY A 375 -15.43 -16.60 0.52
N LYS A 376 -15.68 -15.75 1.53
CA LYS A 376 -15.60 -14.29 1.43
C LYS A 376 -14.91 -13.68 2.66
N TRP A 377 -14.20 -12.58 2.44
CA TRP A 377 -13.70 -11.75 3.52
C TRP A 377 -14.84 -11.02 4.23
N LYS A 378 -14.92 -11.18 5.56
CA LYS A 378 -15.87 -10.45 6.41
C LYS A 378 -15.10 -9.71 7.51
N PRO A 379 -15.28 -8.39 7.69
CA PRO A 379 -14.71 -7.67 8.82
C PRO A 379 -15.21 -8.26 10.13
N VAL A 380 -14.29 -8.49 11.07
CA VAL A 380 -14.58 -9.16 12.36
C VAL A 380 -14.07 -8.40 13.57
N SER A 381 -13.55 -7.19 13.39
CA SER A 381 -13.15 -6.31 14.49
C SER A 381 -13.43 -4.85 14.18
N GLU A 382 -13.45 -4.03 15.22
CA GLU A 382 -13.27 -2.59 15.09
C GLU A 382 -11.85 -2.26 14.63
N TYR A 383 -11.62 -1.02 14.20
CA TYR A 383 -10.28 -0.53 13.90
C TYR A 383 -9.41 -0.50 15.16
N PHE A 384 -8.13 -0.78 15.00
CA PHE A 384 -7.06 -0.63 15.99
C PHE A 384 -5.89 0.11 15.34
N GLY A 385 -5.05 0.73 16.17
CA GLY A 385 -3.91 1.55 15.79
C GLY A 385 -3.74 2.68 16.79
N ASP A 386 -2.59 3.33 16.80
CA ASP A 386 -2.32 4.47 17.68
C ASP A 386 -3.17 5.70 17.29
N ASP A 387 -3.56 5.82 16.01
CA ASP A 387 -4.44 6.88 15.50
C ASP A 387 -5.93 6.64 15.85
N VAL A 388 -6.28 5.42 16.26
CA VAL A 388 -7.67 5.08 16.59
C VAL A 388 -7.99 5.58 17.99
N LYS A 389 -8.78 6.67 18.09
CA LYS A 389 -9.28 7.13 19.38
C LYS A 389 -10.08 6.01 20.03
N ALA A 390 -9.72 5.62 21.26
CA ALA A 390 -10.53 4.69 22.04
C ALA A 390 -11.98 5.21 22.04
N PRO A 391 -13.01 4.34 21.81
CA PRO A 391 -14.39 4.77 21.93
C PRO A 391 -14.56 5.43 23.30
N ALA A 392 -15.10 6.64 23.31
CA ALA A 392 -15.35 7.39 24.54
C ALA A 392 -16.07 6.45 25.50
N GLY A 393 -15.40 6.10 26.59
CA GLY A 393 -15.86 5.08 27.53
C GLY A 393 -17.31 5.36 27.91
N LYS A 394 -18.16 4.35 27.81
CA LYS A 394 -19.46 4.39 28.51
C LYS A 394 -19.13 4.70 29.96
N ALA A 395 -19.39 5.94 30.37
CA ALA A 395 -19.27 6.33 31.76
C ALA A 395 -20.00 5.28 32.59
N ALA A 396 -19.27 4.58 33.44
CA ALA A 396 -19.84 3.66 34.40
C ALA A 396 -20.86 4.47 35.22
N LYS A 397 -22.13 4.24 34.98
CA LYS A 397 -23.16 4.72 35.89
C LYS A 397 -22.90 4.02 37.24
N LYS A 398 -22.41 4.80 38.20
CA LYS A 398 -22.42 4.42 39.62
C LYS A 398 -23.86 4.34 40.11
#